data_b29b5dc58de7a090ad0a3a36d4a324b4
#
_entry.id   b29b5dc58de7a090ad0a3a36d4a324b4
#
_cell.length_a   1.000
_cell.length_b   1.000
_cell.length_c   1.000
_cell.angle_alpha   90.00
_cell.angle_beta   90.00
_cell.angle_gamma   90.00
#
_symmetry.space_group_name_H-M   'P 1'
#
loop_
_entity.id
_entity.type
_entity.pdbx_description
1 polymer ?
#
loop_
_entity_poly.entity_id
_entity_poly.type
_entity_poly.pdbx_seq_one_letter_code
_entity_poly.pdbx_strand_id
1 'polypeptide(L)'
;MVSFKSEDTEEWLDVWFTRPIGLVFALLWNKLGIHPNVITIVSFFFGAAAGWMFHYTDFLHNLYGVALLMLANFCDSTDGQMARLSGKKTLLGRVLDGFSGDVWFFCIYVAIVVRLWPQQIPGTTMQWGVWGFMLAAVAGFLCHAPQSSLADYYRQIHLYFLLGKEGSELDSSSQQRQIFDNLPKAKWFERLFRYNYASYCQSQEHRTPRFQAFFREVKSRWPDASDMPQDLRDAFRAGSLPLMKYTNMLTFNVRAITIYVTCLLDCPWVYLLVEVIILNIMYAYMHRTHERLCDDLYNSFLKA
;
A
#
# COMPACT_ATOMS: atom_id res chain seq x y z
N MET A 1 -0.44 20.38 14.42
CA MET A 1 -1.56 19.92 13.60
C MET A 1 -1.15 18.67 12.85
N VAL A 2 -1.97 17.61 12.87
CA VAL A 2 -1.71 16.41 12.06
C VAL A 2 -1.81 16.83 10.59
N SER A 3 -0.76 16.62 9.80
CA SER A 3 -0.75 16.99 8.38
C SER A 3 -1.38 15.87 7.56
N PHE A 4 -2.60 16.05 7.08
CA PHE A 4 -3.27 15.17 6.13
C PHE A 4 -2.92 15.55 4.69
N LYS A 5 -2.84 14.58 3.76
CA LYS A 5 -2.81 14.88 2.32
C LYS A 5 -4.21 15.31 1.86
N SER A 6 -5.26 14.59 2.28
CA SER A 6 -6.66 14.90 2.03
C SER A 6 -7.55 14.06 2.95
N GLU A 7 -8.65 14.63 3.44
CA GLU A 7 -9.66 13.90 4.22
C GLU A 7 -10.34 12.80 3.38
N ASP A 8 -10.40 12.96 2.06
CA ASP A 8 -11.02 11.99 1.14
C ASP A 8 -10.34 10.62 1.15
N THR A 9 -9.05 10.56 1.50
CA THR A 9 -8.21 9.36 1.36
C THR A 9 -7.79 8.72 2.68
N GLU A 10 -8.15 9.32 3.81
CA GLU A 10 -7.72 8.84 5.12
C GLU A 10 -8.66 7.78 5.68
N GLU A 11 -8.09 6.78 6.36
CA GLU A 11 -8.88 5.80 7.11
C GLU A 11 -9.24 6.34 8.50
N TRP A 12 -10.44 6.01 8.99
CA TRP A 12 -10.87 6.39 10.33
C TRP A 12 -9.89 5.93 11.42
N LEU A 13 -9.39 4.69 11.32
CA LEU A 13 -8.44 4.13 12.29
C LEU A 13 -7.11 4.90 12.29
N ASP A 14 -6.64 5.31 11.12
CA ASP A 14 -5.41 6.10 11.01
C ASP A 14 -5.59 7.50 11.57
N VAL A 15 -6.71 8.16 11.27
CA VAL A 15 -7.00 9.51 11.75
C VAL A 15 -7.07 9.59 13.26
N TRP A 16 -7.77 8.62 13.88
CA TRP A 16 -8.06 8.69 15.32
C TRP A 16 -7.06 7.94 16.20
N PHE A 17 -6.28 7.03 15.64
CA PHE A 17 -5.39 6.17 16.42
C PHE A 17 -3.94 6.23 15.94
N THR A 18 -3.63 5.79 14.71
CA THR A 18 -2.25 5.62 14.27
C THR A 18 -1.52 6.95 14.10
N ARG A 19 -2.16 7.95 13.50
CA ARG A 19 -1.53 9.25 13.23
C ARG A 19 -1.30 10.12 14.46
N PRO A 20 -2.23 10.24 15.42
CA PRO A 20 -1.97 10.97 16.65
C PRO A 20 -0.80 10.39 17.45
N ILE A 21 -0.73 9.06 17.57
CA ILE A 21 0.39 8.37 18.22
C ILE A 21 1.68 8.61 17.45
N GLY A 22 1.66 8.41 16.13
CA GLY A 22 2.80 8.66 15.24
C GLY A 22 3.31 10.10 15.33
N LEU A 23 2.42 11.09 15.48
CA LEU A 23 2.81 12.50 15.63
C LEU A 23 3.58 12.76 16.93
N VAL A 24 3.12 12.19 18.04
CA VAL A 24 3.81 12.33 19.32
C VAL A 24 5.23 11.79 19.22
N PHE A 25 5.38 10.59 18.66
CA PHE A 25 6.71 10.00 18.44
C PHE A 25 7.52 10.77 17.41
N ALA A 26 6.93 11.27 16.34
CA ALA A 26 7.62 12.05 15.33
C ALA A 26 8.23 13.34 15.92
N LEU A 27 7.49 14.04 16.79
CA LEU A 27 7.98 15.23 17.47
C LEU A 27 9.14 14.88 18.43
N LEU A 28 9.03 13.78 19.17
CA LEU A 28 10.07 13.32 20.08
C LEU A 28 11.36 12.94 19.33
N TRP A 29 11.27 12.09 18.32
CA TRP A 29 12.41 11.62 17.54
C TRP A 29 13.06 12.74 16.73
N ASN A 30 12.25 13.67 16.18
CA ASN A 30 12.78 14.83 15.48
C ASN A 30 13.57 15.77 16.42
N LYS A 31 13.10 15.94 17.67
CA LYS A 31 13.84 16.68 18.71
C LYS A 31 15.17 16.01 19.06
N LEU A 32 15.25 14.70 19.00
CA LEU A 32 16.47 13.92 19.21
C LEU A 32 17.41 13.88 17.99
N GLY A 33 17.00 14.51 16.87
CA GLY A 33 17.79 14.56 15.63
C GLY A 33 17.85 13.24 14.87
N ILE A 34 16.98 12.28 15.18
CA ILE A 34 16.94 10.97 14.49
C ILE A 34 16.42 11.14 13.07
N HIS A 35 17.05 10.44 12.12
CA HIS A 35 16.64 10.50 10.72
C HIS A 35 15.40 9.60 10.49
N PRO A 36 14.37 10.02 9.70
CA PRO A 36 13.18 9.22 9.41
C PRO A 36 13.49 7.78 8.98
N ASN A 37 14.43 7.59 8.07
CA ASN A 37 14.82 6.25 7.57
C ASN A 37 15.26 5.27 8.67
N VAL A 38 15.77 5.78 9.81
CA VAL A 38 16.13 4.90 10.94
C VAL A 38 14.88 4.28 11.54
N ILE A 39 13.81 5.06 11.65
CA ILE A 39 12.51 4.58 12.17
C ILE A 39 11.89 3.58 11.21
N THR A 40 11.98 3.83 9.89
CA THR A 40 11.56 2.85 8.87
C THR A 40 12.31 1.52 9.01
N ILE A 41 13.65 1.56 9.23
CA ILE A 41 14.44 0.34 9.45
C ILE A 41 14.02 -0.38 10.74
N VAL A 42 13.73 0.37 11.82
CA VAL A 42 13.22 -0.21 13.06
C VAL A 42 11.89 -0.90 12.86
N SER A 43 11.01 -0.34 12.00
CA SER A 43 9.73 -0.98 11.66
C SER A 43 9.91 -2.34 10.98
N PHE A 44 10.95 -2.53 10.16
CA PHE A 44 11.27 -3.84 9.55
C PHE A 44 11.52 -4.91 10.62
N PHE A 45 12.30 -4.56 11.65
CA PHE A 45 12.58 -5.50 12.75
C PHE A 45 11.34 -5.85 13.55
N PHE A 46 10.47 -4.87 13.84
CA PHE A 46 9.20 -5.14 14.51
C PHE A 46 8.27 -6.00 13.66
N GLY A 47 8.15 -5.73 12.35
CA GLY A 47 7.33 -6.52 11.45
C GLY A 47 7.85 -7.95 11.27
N ALA A 48 9.17 -8.14 11.13
CA ALA A 48 9.79 -9.45 11.06
C ALA A 48 9.62 -10.23 12.38
N ALA A 49 9.79 -9.56 13.52
CA ALA A 49 9.55 -10.17 14.84
C ALA A 49 8.08 -10.53 15.04
N ALA A 50 7.14 -9.73 14.54
CA ALA A 50 5.71 -10.07 14.54
C ALA A 50 5.45 -11.34 13.73
N GLY A 51 6.01 -11.45 12.52
CA GLY A 51 5.96 -12.68 11.74
C GLY A 51 6.51 -13.87 12.53
N TRP A 52 7.68 -13.72 13.16
CA TRP A 52 8.24 -14.77 14.02
C TRP A 52 7.30 -15.19 15.15
N MET A 53 6.57 -14.26 15.77
CA MET A 53 5.59 -14.59 16.80
C MET A 53 4.36 -15.32 16.25
N PHE A 54 3.89 -14.98 15.07
CA PHE A 54 2.71 -15.61 14.46
C PHE A 54 2.90 -17.05 13.99
N HIS A 55 4.13 -17.58 13.97
CA HIS A 55 4.34 -18.99 13.67
C HIS A 55 3.95 -19.92 14.84
N TYR A 56 3.91 -19.40 16.07
CA TYR A 56 3.44 -20.15 17.23
C TYR A 56 1.91 -20.29 17.23
N THR A 57 1.41 -21.36 17.87
CA THR A 57 -0.04 -21.63 17.94
C THR A 57 -0.69 -21.10 19.22
N ASP A 58 0.10 -20.81 20.24
CA ASP A 58 -0.43 -20.36 21.52
C ASP A 58 -0.82 -18.87 21.53
N PHE A 59 -1.78 -18.54 22.39
CA PHE A 59 -2.35 -17.21 22.48
C PHE A 59 -1.33 -16.13 22.83
N LEU A 60 -0.38 -16.43 23.72
CA LEU A 60 0.54 -15.40 24.25
C LEU A 60 1.53 -14.92 23.18
N HIS A 61 2.14 -15.85 22.42
CA HIS A 61 3.02 -15.48 21.32
C HIS A 61 2.26 -14.71 20.23
N ASN A 62 1.03 -15.13 19.91
CA ASN A 62 0.20 -14.39 18.95
C ASN A 62 -0.14 -12.98 19.45
N LEU A 63 -0.38 -12.79 20.74
CA LEU A 63 -0.60 -11.46 21.33
C LEU A 63 0.66 -10.58 21.22
N TYR A 64 1.86 -11.15 21.44
CA TYR A 64 3.11 -10.43 21.15
C TYR A 64 3.26 -10.10 19.68
N GLY A 65 2.86 -11.00 18.77
CA GLY A 65 2.82 -10.74 17.33
C GLY A 65 1.95 -9.54 16.97
N VAL A 66 0.75 -9.47 17.55
CA VAL A 66 -0.17 -8.33 17.40
C VAL A 66 0.49 -7.03 17.87
N ALA A 67 1.06 -7.03 19.09
CA ALA A 67 1.70 -5.83 19.65
C ALA A 67 2.89 -5.36 18.79
N LEU A 68 3.71 -6.29 18.32
CA LEU A 68 4.88 -5.98 17.47
C LEU A 68 4.46 -5.43 16.09
N LEU A 69 3.42 -5.99 15.47
CA LEU A 69 2.93 -5.48 14.18
C LEU A 69 2.26 -4.11 14.32
N MET A 70 1.58 -3.85 15.44
CA MET A 70 1.09 -2.50 15.77
C MET A 70 2.25 -1.51 15.96
N LEU A 71 3.33 -1.91 16.64
CA LEU A 71 4.53 -1.08 16.77
C LEU A 71 5.19 -0.80 15.43
N ALA A 72 5.26 -1.80 14.54
CA ALA A 72 5.75 -1.59 13.17
C ALA A 72 4.93 -0.52 12.44
N ASN A 73 3.60 -0.60 12.49
CA ASN A 73 2.70 0.37 11.88
C ASN A 73 2.82 1.78 12.51
N PHE A 74 3.04 1.87 13.83
CA PHE A 74 3.30 3.17 14.48
C PHE A 74 4.63 3.78 14.03
N CYS A 75 5.68 2.97 13.87
CA CYS A 75 6.96 3.42 13.32
C CYS A 75 6.80 3.97 11.90
N ASP A 76 6.09 3.28 11.04
CA ASP A 76 5.78 3.67 9.67
C ASP A 76 5.00 5.00 9.62
N SER A 77 3.93 5.14 10.41
CA SER A 77 3.23 6.42 10.54
C SER A 77 4.13 7.55 11.08
N THR A 78 5.06 7.22 11.96
CA THR A 78 6.00 8.17 12.57
C THR A 78 7.01 8.69 11.57
N ASP A 79 7.66 7.83 10.78
CA ASP A 79 8.71 8.22 9.83
C ASP A 79 8.16 9.11 8.70
N GLY A 80 6.96 8.78 8.18
CA GLY A 80 6.27 9.63 7.22
C GLY A 80 5.93 11.02 7.77
N GLN A 81 5.55 11.13 9.05
CA GLN A 81 5.30 12.41 9.71
C GLN A 81 6.61 13.17 9.97
N MET A 82 7.67 12.49 10.41
CA MET A 82 9.01 13.06 10.57
C MET A 82 9.55 13.63 9.26
N ALA A 83 9.40 12.90 8.16
CA ALA A 83 9.83 13.34 6.83
C ALA A 83 9.10 14.62 6.38
N ARG A 84 7.80 14.74 6.71
CA ARG A 84 7.01 15.95 6.43
C ARG A 84 7.45 17.13 7.34
N LEU A 85 7.60 16.91 8.63
CA LEU A 85 7.96 17.95 9.61
C LEU A 85 9.38 18.49 9.39
N SER A 86 10.33 17.62 9.03
CA SER A 86 11.73 17.99 8.83
C SER A 86 12.07 18.45 7.41
N GLY A 87 11.13 18.31 6.46
CA GLY A 87 11.39 18.55 5.04
C GLY A 87 12.33 17.55 4.38
N LYS A 88 12.74 16.49 5.10
CA LYS A 88 13.71 15.47 4.63
C LYS A 88 13.01 14.36 3.82
N LYS A 89 12.22 14.75 2.83
CA LYS A 89 11.63 13.77 1.90
C LYS A 89 12.70 13.33 0.89
N THR A 90 13.04 12.03 0.91
CA THR A 90 13.99 11.45 -0.03
C THR A 90 13.33 10.33 -0.82
N LEU A 91 13.84 10.08 -2.04
CA LEU A 91 13.38 8.93 -2.84
C LEU A 91 13.65 7.62 -2.10
N LEU A 92 14.82 7.50 -1.48
CA LEU A 92 15.18 6.32 -0.70
C LEU A 92 14.19 6.09 0.45
N GLY A 93 13.80 7.18 1.18
CA GLY A 93 12.81 7.10 2.24
C GLY A 93 11.47 6.57 1.72
N ARG A 94 10.97 7.09 0.59
CA ARG A 94 9.72 6.64 -0.04
C ARG A 94 9.76 5.15 -0.44
N VAL A 95 10.90 4.70 -1.00
CA VAL A 95 11.06 3.30 -1.39
C VAL A 95 11.16 2.38 -0.18
N LEU A 96 11.88 2.80 0.88
CA LEU A 96 11.96 2.04 2.12
C LEU A 96 10.60 1.94 2.81
N ASP A 97 9.84 3.03 2.86
CA ASP A 97 8.47 3.11 3.37
C ASP A 97 7.55 2.11 2.64
N GLY A 98 7.49 2.15 1.31
CA GLY A 98 6.73 1.18 0.52
C GLY A 98 7.20 -0.27 0.69
N PHE A 99 8.51 -0.49 0.86
CA PHE A 99 9.09 -1.82 1.04
C PHE A 99 8.89 -2.36 2.46
N SER A 100 8.64 -1.51 3.46
CA SER A 100 8.42 -1.93 4.84
C SER A 100 7.25 -2.90 4.96
N GLY A 101 6.11 -2.54 4.39
CA GLY A 101 4.92 -3.37 4.34
C GLY A 101 5.16 -4.71 3.65
N ASP A 102 5.87 -4.72 2.53
CA ASP A 102 6.21 -5.95 1.80
C ASP A 102 7.03 -6.92 2.66
N VAL A 103 8.01 -6.40 3.41
CA VAL A 103 8.83 -7.21 4.34
C VAL A 103 7.99 -7.80 5.46
N TRP A 104 7.11 -7.02 6.09
CA TRP A 104 6.27 -7.51 7.17
C TRP A 104 5.34 -8.61 6.69
N PHE A 105 4.63 -8.39 5.60
CA PHE A 105 3.71 -9.38 5.06
C PHE A 105 4.43 -10.62 4.55
N PHE A 106 5.60 -10.49 3.92
CA PHE A 106 6.42 -11.64 3.55
C PHE A 106 6.76 -12.52 4.77
N CYS A 107 7.24 -11.91 5.86
CA CYS A 107 7.55 -12.64 7.10
C CYS A 107 6.29 -13.31 7.68
N ILE A 108 5.14 -12.65 7.63
CA ILE A 108 3.85 -13.17 8.11
C ILE A 108 3.39 -14.35 7.24
N TYR A 109 3.46 -14.25 5.91
CA TYR A 109 3.10 -15.37 5.03
C TYR A 109 4.00 -16.60 5.27
N VAL A 110 5.31 -16.39 5.42
CA VAL A 110 6.25 -17.48 5.76
C VAL A 110 5.89 -18.09 7.11
N ALA A 111 5.60 -17.27 8.12
CA ALA A 111 5.19 -17.74 9.45
C ALA A 111 3.91 -18.56 9.40
N ILE A 112 2.91 -18.13 8.67
CA ILE A 112 1.64 -18.86 8.47
C ILE A 112 1.90 -20.20 7.78
N VAL A 113 2.75 -20.24 6.76
CA VAL A 113 3.12 -21.50 6.08
C VAL A 113 3.79 -22.47 7.06
N VAL A 114 4.78 -22.00 7.83
CA VAL A 114 5.48 -22.83 8.83
C VAL A 114 4.51 -23.36 9.89
N ARG A 115 3.62 -22.51 10.39
CA ARG A 115 2.59 -22.88 11.37
C ARG A 115 1.62 -23.92 10.84
N LEU A 116 1.12 -23.72 9.61
CA LEU A 116 0.14 -24.62 9.00
C LEU A 116 0.75 -25.94 8.56
N TRP A 117 2.05 -25.99 8.27
CA TRP A 117 2.69 -27.14 7.66
C TRP A 117 2.34 -28.49 8.31
N PRO A 118 2.46 -28.67 9.65
CA PRO A 118 2.09 -29.91 10.33
C PRO A 118 0.60 -30.05 10.62
N GLN A 119 -0.20 -28.98 10.46
CA GLN A 119 -1.62 -28.99 10.85
C GLN A 119 -2.49 -29.68 9.79
N GLN A 120 -3.62 -30.23 10.23
CA GLN A 120 -4.63 -30.81 9.33
C GLN A 120 -5.54 -29.74 8.77
N ILE A 121 -5.94 -29.92 7.51
CA ILE A 121 -6.99 -29.11 6.88
C ILE A 121 -8.31 -29.42 7.59
N PRO A 122 -9.03 -28.40 8.11
CA PRO A 122 -10.26 -28.60 8.85
C PRO A 122 -11.27 -29.48 8.10
N GLY A 123 -11.82 -30.49 8.81
CA GLY A 123 -12.79 -31.43 8.24
C GLY A 123 -12.21 -32.51 7.34
N THR A 124 -10.87 -32.65 7.26
CA THR A 124 -10.19 -33.66 6.43
C THR A 124 -9.12 -34.39 7.23
N THR A 125 -8.59 -35.49 6.63
CA THR A 125 -7.38 -36.18 7.14
C THR A 125 -6.10 -35.68 6.50
N MET A 126 -6.16 -34.72 5.59
CA MET A 126 -5.02 -34.18 4.88
C MET A 126 -4.32 -33.10 5.69
N GLN A 127 -3.00 -33.04 5.61
CA GLN A 127 -2.21 -31.94 6.18
C GLN A 127 -2.13 -30.77 5.20
N TRP A 128 -2.02 -29.55 5.75
CA TRP A 128 -1.80 -28.34 4.95
C TRP A 128 -0.53 -28.44 4.10
N GLY A 129 0.63 -28.75 4.69
CA GLY A 129 1.88 -28.93 3.99
C GLY A 129 2.04 -28.05 2.75
N VAL A 130 2.21 -28.69 1.58
CA VAL A 130 2.34 -28.01 0.27
C VAL A 130 1.10 -27.17 -0.09
N TRP A 131 -0.09 -27.59 0.30
CA TRP A 131 -1.33 -26.85 0.01
C TRP A 131 -1.37 -25.51 0.73
N GLY A 132 -0.92 -25.47 1.99
CA GLY A 132 -0.78 -24.22 2.75
C GLY A 132 0.25 -23.28 2.12
N PHE A 133 1.37 -23.82 1.65
CA PHE A 133 2.36 -23.05 0.88
C PHE A 133 1.78 -22.49 -0.41
N MET A 134 1.09 -23.31 -1.21
CA MET A 134 0.47 -22.87 -2.46
C MET A 134 -0.58 -21.78 -2.23
N LEU A 135 -1.42 -21.96 -1.21
CA LEU A 135 -2.43 -20.96 -0.85
C LEU A 135 -1.77 -19.63 -0.42
N ALA A 136 -0.73 -19.68 0.41
CA ALA A 136 0.00 -18.49 0.83
C ALA A 136 0.74 -17.80 -0.34
N ALA A 137 1.31 -18.58 -1.26
CA ALA A 137 1.95 -18.04 -2.46
C ALA A 137 0.93 -17.32 -3.38
N VAL A 138 -0.24 -17.92 -3.59
CA VAL A 138 -1.33 -17.27 -4.33
C VAL A 138 -1.79 -16.01 -3.60
N ALA A 139 -2.03 -16.09 -2.29
CA ALA A 139 -2.46 -14.95 -1.48
C ALA A 139 -1.45 -13.80 -1.53
N GLY A 140 -0.16 -14.06 -1.33
CA GLY A 140 0.89 -13.04 -1.28
C GLY A 140 1.24 -12.47 -2.65
N PHE A 141 1.60 -13.32 -3.61
CA PHE A 141 2.14 -12.84 -4.89
C PHE A 141 1.07 -12.50 -5.92
N LEU A 142 -0.02 -13.29 -6.00
CA LEU A 142 -1.03 -13.10 -7.04
C LEU A 142 -2.18 -12.20 -6.58
N CYS A 143 -2.41 -12.08 -5.27
CA CYS A 143 -3.52 -11.30 -4.72
C CYS A 143 -3.04 -10.02 -4.01
N HIS A 144 -2.28 -10.14 -2.92
CA HIS A 144 -1.86 -9.01 -2.09
C HIS A 144 -1.10 -7.95 -2.89
N ALA A 145 -0.04 -8.32 -3.59
CA ALA A 145 0.81 -7.36 -4.31
C ALA A 145 0.04 -6.55 -5.38
N PRO A 146 -0.79 -7.14 -6.26
CA PRO A 146 -1.64 -6.38 -7.17
C PRO A 146 -2.68 -5.50 -6.48
N GLN A 147 -3.31 -5.99 -5.40
CA GLN A 147 -4.35 -5.28 -4.68
C GLN A 147 -3.82 -4.01 -4.01
N SER A 148 -2.72 -4.13 -3.25
CA SER A 148 -2.09 -3.00 -2.57
C SER A 148 -1.53 -1.99 -3.56
N SER A 149 -0.89 -2.46 -4.63
CA SER A 149 -0.32 -1.62 -5.68
C SER A 149 -1.37 -0.76 -6.39
N LEU A 150 -2.52 -1.35 -6.80
CA LEU A 150 -3.58 -0.57 -7.44
C LEU A 150 -4.40 0.27 -6.45
N ALA A 151 -4.54 -0.16 -5.20
CA ALA A 151 -5.17 0.65 -4.16
C ALA A 151 -4.39 1.96 -3.95
N ASP A 152 -3.06 1.88 -3.84
CA ASP A 152 -2.21 3.07 -3.76
C ASP A 152 -2.32 3.91 -5.04
N TYR A 153 -2.24 3.28 -6.22
CA TYR A 153 -2.31 3.99 -7.49
C TYR A 153 -3.60 4.79 -7.65
N TYR A 154 -4.76 4.22 -7.32
CA TYR A 154 -6.05 4.91 -7.39
C TYR A 154 -6.17 6.04 -6.36
N ARG A 155 -5.54 5.87 -5.20
CA ARG A 155 -5.41 6.96 -4.22
C ARG A 155 -4.57 8.12 -4.79
N GLN A 156 -3.45 7.82 -5.45
CA GLN A 156 -2.60 8.86 -6.06
C GLN A 156 -3.29 9.54 -7.24
N ILE A 157 -4.06 8.79 -8.04
CA ILE A 157 -4.88 9.36 -9.12
C ILE A 157 -5.94 10.32 -8.54
N HIS A 158 -6.68 9.90 -7.50
CA HIS A 158 -7.67 10.75 -6.84
C HIS A 158 -7.04 12.05 -6.32
N LEU A 159 -5.91 11.93 -5.63
CA LEU A 159 -5.17 13.10 -5.14
C LEU A 159 -4.65 14.01 -6.26
N TYR A 160 -4.27 13.46 -7.40
CA TYR A 160 -3.84 14.24 -8.55
C TYR A 160 -4.97 15.16 -9.07
N PHE A 161 -6.18 14.64 -9.23
CA PHE A 161 -7.33 15.44 -9.67
C PHE A 161 -7.81 16.41 -8.59
N LEU A 162 -7.59 16.11 -7.32
CA LEU A 162 -7.99 16.96 -6.20
C LEU A 162 -7.00 18.09 -5.92
N LEU A 163 -5.70 17.77 -5.84
CA LEU A 163 -4.63 18.65 -5.33
C LEU A 163 -3.57 19.00 -6.39
N GLY A 164 -3.66 18.41 -7.58
CA GLY A 164 -2.63 18.55 -8.60
C GLY A 164 -1.39 17.70 -8.33
N LYS A 165 -0.33 17.95 -9.13
CA LYS A 165 0.91 17.16 -9.09
C LYS A 165 1.66 17.28 -7.77
N GLU A 166 1.63 18.44 -7.13
CA GLU A 166 2.32 18.67 -5.86
C GLU A 166 1.69 17.90 -4.68
N GLY A 167 0.38 17.64 -4.76
CA GLY A 167 -0.37 16.89 -3.75
C GLY A 167 -0.39 15.38 -3.95
N SER A 168 0.11 14.86 -5.09
CA SER A 168 0.09 13.45 -5.44
C SER A 168 1.47 12.90 -5.80
N GLU A 169 1.64 11.60 -5.65
CA GLU A 169 2.84 10.85 -6.05
C GLU A 169 2.56 10.02 -7.32
N LEU A 170 1.72 10.56 -8.21
CA LEU A 170 1.41 9.93 -9.48
C LEU A 170 2.58 10.10 -10.45
N ASP A 171 3.43 9.08 -10.52
CA ASP A 171 4.61 9.03 -11.36
C ASP A 171 4.37 8.22 -12.64
N SER A 172 5.11 8.56 -13.70
CA SER A 172 5.09 7.85 -14.98
C SER A 172 6.27 6.88 -15.08
N SER A 173 6.01 5.66 -15.54
CA SER A 173 7.05 4.65 -15.77
C SER A 173 8.10 5.12 -16.78
N SER A 174 7.70 5.85 -17.82
CA SER A 174 8.61 6.40 -18.83
C SER A 174 9.56 7.43 -18.24
N GLN A 175 9.06 8.34 -17.39
CA GLN A 175 9.91 9.33 -16.71
C GLN A 175 10.89 8.65 -15.74
N GLN A 176 10.44 7.65 -14.98
CA GLN A 176 11.30 6.92 -14.04
C GLN A 176 12.36 6.10 -14.78
N ARG A 177 12.02 5.56 -15.96
CA ARG A 177 12.99 4.86 -16.84
C ARG A 177 14.04 5.83 -17.39
N GLN A 178 13.65 7.01 -17.87
CA GLN A 178 14.59 8.04 -18.31
C GLN A 178 15.56 8.47 -17.21
N ILE A 179 15.05 8.63 -15.98
CA ILE A 179 15.91 8.94 -14.82
C ILE A 179 16.90 7.80 -14.58
N PHE A 180 16.45 6.55 -14.64
CA PHE A 180 17.31 5.37 -14.49
C PHE A 180 18.41 5.33 -15.56
N ASP A 181 18.07 5.57 -16.83
CA ASP A 181 19.00 5.51 -17.95
C ASP A 181 20.09 6.60 -17.85
N ASN A 182 19.72 7.77 -17.32
CA ASN A 182 20.63 8.90 -17.11
C ASN A 182 21.53 8.77 -15.86
N LEU A 183 21.28 7.80 -14.98
CA LEU A 183 22.07 7.60 -13.76
C LEU A 183 23.44 6.97 -14.10
N PRO A 184 24.56 7.50 -13.55
CA PRO A 184 25.87 6.89 -13.66
C PRO A 184 25.90 5.44 -13.16
N LYS A 185 26.62 4.55 -13.85
CA LYS A 185 26.74 3.13 -13.45
C LYS A 185 27.32 2.95 -12.04
N ALA A 186 28.18 3.87 -11.59
CA ALA A 186 28.75 3.86 -10.26
C ALA A 186 27.69 3.95 -9.14
N LYS A 187 26.51 4.53 -9.42
CA LYS A 187 25.37 4.60 -8.47
C LYS A 187 24.48 3.37 -8.56
N TRP A 188 25.09 2.18 -8.54
CA TRP A 188 24.39 0.91 -8.77
C TRP A 188 23.18 0.69 -7.85
N PHE A 189 23.28 1.11 -6.57
CA PHE A 189 22.20 0.98 -5.60
C PHE A 189 21.00 1.87 -5.96
N GLU A 190 21.24 3.15 -6.28
CA GLU A 190 20.19 4.06 -6.74
C GLU A 190 19.56 3.58 -8.06
N ARG A 191 20.38 3.03 -8.97
CA ARG A 191 19.90 2.44 -10.22
C ARG A 191 18.99 1.24 -9.97
N LEU A 192 19.32 0.35 -9.04
CA LEU A 192 18.49 -0.80 -8.69
C LEU A 192 17.12 -0.35 -8.20
N PHE A 193 17.08 0.64 -7.32
CA PHE A 193 15.79 1.20 -6.83
C PHE A 193 14.98 1.86 -7.95
N ARG A 194 15.60 2.67 -8.79
CA ARG A 194 14.92 3.31 -9.92
C ARG A 194 14.37 2.31 -10.93
N TYR A 195 15.11 1.24 -11.19
CA TYR A 195 14.63 0.16 -12.06
C TYR A 195 13.39 -0.51 -11.51
N ASN A 196 13.42 -0.91 -10.23
CA ASN A 196 12.29 -1.55 -9.58
C ASN A 196 11.08 -0.61 -9.50
N TYR A 197 11.30 0.67 -9.16
CA TYR A 197 10.24 1.66 -9.09
C TYR A 197 9.62 1.95 -10.47
N ALA A 198 10.44 2.05 -11.52
CA ALA A 198 9.93 2.18 -12.90
C ALA A 198 9.10 0.96 -13.32
N SER A 199 9.51 -0.25 -12.93
CA SER A 199 8.77 -1.49 -13.20
C SER A 199 7.47 -1.56 -12.40
N TYR A 200 7.45 -1.06 -11.17
CA TYR A 200 6.25 -0.91 -10.35
C TYR A 200 5.23 0.04 -11.02
N CYS A 201 5.65 1.24 -11.42
CA CYS A 201 4.81 2.19 -12.16
C CYS A 201 4.29 1.57 -13.46
N GLN A 202 5.15 0.89 -14.23
CA GLN A 202 4.77 0.21 -15.47
C GLN A 202 3.70 -0.86 -15.26
N SER A 203 3.80 -1.61 -14.16
CA SER A 203 2.79 -2.61 -13.77
C SER A 203 1.43 -1.97 -13.46
N GLN A 204 1.40 -0.81 -12.80
CA GLN A 204 0.19 -0.04 -12.53
C GLN A 204 -0.44 0.48 -13.82
N GLU A 205 0.36 1.10 -14.69
CA GLU A 205 -0.07 1.62 -16.00
C GLU A 205 -0.64 0.51 -16.89
N HIS A 206 0.02 -0.65 -16.95
CA HIS A 206 -0.43 -1.78 -17.78
C HIS A 206 -1.80 -2.32 -17.34
N ARG A 207 -2.09 -2.27 -16.06
CA ARG A 207 -3.37 -2.74 -15.50
C ARG A 207 -4.52 -1.74 -15.65
N THR A 208 -4.25 -0.46 -15.98
CA THR A 208 -5.24 0.61 -16.03
C THR A 208 -5.35 1.25 -17.41
N PRO A 209 -5.66 0.48 -18.48
CA PRO A 209 -5.59 0.96 -19.86
C PRO A 209 -6.56 2.11 -20.17
N ARG A 210 -7.78 2.11 -19.58
CA ARG A 210 -8.77 3.16 -19.80
C ARG A 210 -8.37 4.45 -19.11
N PHE A 211 -7.87 4.35 -17.87
CA PHE A 211 -7.29 5.49 -17.20
C PHE A 211 -6.10 6.07 -18.00
N GLN A 212 -5.20 5.23 -18.52
CA GLN A 212 -4.06 5.72 -19.31
C GLN A 212 -4.50 6.45 -20.59
N ALA A 213 -5.54 5.97 -21.25
CA ALA A 213 -6.10 6.64 -22.43
C ALA A 213 -6.71 8.00 -22.06
N PHE A 214 -7.54 8.04 -21.02
CA PHE A 214 -8.14 9.26 -20.48
C PHE A 214 -7.07 10.27 -20.04
N PHE A 215 -6.10 9.82 -19.23
CA PHE A 215 -5.07 10.68 -18.66
C PHE A 215 -4.10 11.25 -19.70
N ARG A 216 -3.81 10.51 -20.75
CA ARG A 216 -3.01 10.99 -21.87
C ARG A 216 -3.69 12.16 -22.57
N GLU A 217 -4.97 12.07 -22.82
CA GLU A 217 -5.74 13.14 -23.44
C GLU A 217 -5.88 14.34 -22.51
N VAL A 218 -6.13 14.12 -21.21
CA VAL A 218 -6.14 15.18 -20.21
C VAL A 218 -4.81 15.94 -20.22
N LYS A 219 -3.68 15.23 -20.20
CA LYS A 219 -2.35 15.87 -20.22
C LYS A 219 -2.02 16.57 -21.54
N SER A 220 -2.58 16.12 -22.66
CA SER A 220 -2.36 16.79 -23.95
C SER A 220 -3.08 18.14 -24.02
N ARG A 221 -4.25 18.25 -23.39
CA ARG A 221 -5.06 19.49 -23.36
C ARG A 221 -4.63 20.42 -22.22
N TRP A 222 -4.31 19.84 -21.07
CA TRP A 222 -3.93 20.57 -19.84
C TRP A 222 -2.65 19.98 -19.26
N PRO A 223 -1.48 20.43 -19.75
CA PRO A 223 -0.18 19.90 -19.27
C PRO A 223 0.04 20.13 -17.78
N ASP A 224 -0.47 21.26 -17.25
CA ASP A 224 -0.51 21.52 -15.81
C ASP A 224 -1.89 21.14 -15.25
N ALA A 225 -1.89 20.44 -14.10
CA ALA A 225 -3.12 20.07 -13.43
C ALA A 225 -3.94 21.28 -12.93
N SER A 226 -3.31 22.43 -12.72
CA SER A 226 -3.96 23.68 -12.34
C SER A 226 -4.85 24.25 -13.46
N ASP A 227 -4.52 23.96 -14.72
CA ASP A 227 -5.25 24.46 -15.89
C ASP A 227 -6.48 23.61 -16.23
N MET A 228 -6.65 22.49 -15.55
CA MET A 228 -7.74 21.55 -15.77
C MET A 228 -9.09 22.17 -15.36
N PRO A 229 -10.14 22.08 -16.21
CA PRO A 229 -11.47 22.58 -15.88
C PRO A 229 -11.99 22.06 -14.54
N GLN A 230 -12.61 22.93 -13.76
CA GLN A 230 -13.10 22.56 -12.44
C GLN A 230 -14.22 21.52 -12.49
N ASP A 231 -15.09 21.60 -13.49
CA ASP A 231 -16.18 20.63 -13.74
C ASP A 231 -15.65 19.22 -14.00
N LEU A 232 -14.54 19.06 -14.74
CA LEU A 232 -13.88 17.78 -14.93
C LEU A 232 -13.30 17.26 -13.62
N ARG A 233 -12.65 18.13 -12.82
CA ARG A 233 -12.08 17.76 -11.51
C ARG A 233 -13.17 17.32 -10.55
N ASP A 234 -14.28 18.06 -10.49
CA ASP A 234 -15.41 17.77 -9.62
C ASP A 234 -16.12 16.47 -10.04
N ALA A 235 -16.31 16.26 -11.34
CA ALA A 235 -16.88 15.03 -11.87
C ALA A 235 -15.98 13.80 -11.56
N PHE A 236 -14.65 13.96 -11.72
CA PHE A 236 -13.72 12.90 -11.37
C PHE A 236 -13.76 12.59 -9.87
N ARG A 237 -13.73 13.63 -9.01
CA ARG A 237 -13.81 13.46 -7.56
C ARG A 237 -15.12 12.80 -7.14
N ALA A 238 -16.25 13.24 -7.68
CA ALA A 238 -17.55 12.65 -7.37
C ALA A 238 -17.62 11.14 -7.68
N GLY A 239 -17.01 10.70 -8.79
CA GLY A 239 -16.98 9.30 -9.18
C GLY A 239 -15.93 8.49 -8.43
N SER A 240 -14.77 9.06 -8.09
CA SER A 240 -13.66 8.36 -7.44
C SER A 240 -13.75 8.32 -5.91
N LEU A 241 -14.36 9.34 -5.27
CA LEU A 241 -14.50 9.42 -3.81
C LEU A 241 -15.16 8.18 -3.17
N PRO A 242 -16.27 7.63 -3.72
CA PRO A 242 -16.89 6.42 -3.18
C PRO A 242 -15.97 5.19 -3.24
N LEU A 243 -14.93 5.21 -4.09
CA LEU A 243 -13.99 4.11 -4.24
C LEU A 243 -12.86 4.17 -3.19
N MET A 244 -12.61 5.32 -2.55
CA MET A 244 -11.54 5.47 -1.57
C MET A 244 -11.70 4.54 -0.37
N LYS A 245 -12.92 4.21 0.04
CA LYS A 245 -13.15 3.19 1.07
C LYS A 245 -12.60 1.80 0.68
N TYR A 246 -12.69 1.42 -0.59
CA TYR A 246 -12.17 0.14 -1.08
C TYR A 246 -10.64 0.18 -1.21
N THR A 247 -10.06 1.32 -1.64
CA THR A 247 -8.60 1.48 -1.62
C THR A 247 -8.06 1.30 -0.20
N ASN A 248 -8.73 1.90 0.79
CA ASN A 248 -8.35 1.78 2.19
C ASN A 248 -8.48 0.34 2.70
N MET A 249 -9.57 -0.36 2.38
CA MET A 249 -9.76 -1.77 2.78
C MET A 249 -8.72 -2.72 2.14
N LEU A 250 -8.17 -2.38 0.98
CA LEU A 250 -7.14 -3.14 0.28
C LEU A 250 -5.71 -2.78 0.73
N THR A 251 -5.55 -1.93 1.71
CA THR A 251 -4.26 -1.58 2.32
C THR A 251 -4.03 -2.32 3.65
N PHE A 252 -3.31 -1.73 4.59
CA PHE A 252 -2.79 -2.40 5.78
C PHE A 252 -3.87 -2.82 6.79
N ASN A 253 -4.80 -1.93 7.17
CA ASN A 253 -5.60 -2.09 8.37
C ASN A 253 -6.52 -3.33 8.36
N VAL A 254 -7.25 -3.58 7.26
CA VAL A 254 -8.13 -4.75 7.16
C VAL A 254 -7.33 -6.05 7.19
N ARG A 255 -6.17 -6.08 6.53
CA ARG A 255 -5.27 -7.24 6.56
C ARG A 255 -4.74 -7.49 7.97
N ALA A 256 -4.22 -6.44 8.61
CA ALA A 256 -3.69 -6.55 9.97
C ALA A 256 -4.73 -7.05 10.96
N ILE A 257 -5.94 -6.47 10.97
CA ILE A 257 -7.03 -6.91 11.84
C ILE A 257 -7.39 -8.37 11.56
N THR A 258 -7.47 -8.77 10.29
CA THR A 258 -7.78 -10.16 9.93
C THR A 258 -6.70 -11.12 10.43
N ILE A 259 -5.41 -10.76 10.29
CA ILE A 259 -4.28 -11.54 10.82
C ILE A 259 -4.39 -11.63 12.35
N TYR A 260 -4.64 -10.51 13.04
CA TYR A 260 -4.76 -10.50 14.50
C TYR A 260 -5.82 -11.47 14.97
N VAL A 261 -7.03 -11.36 14.43
CA VAL A 261 -8.15 -12.21 14.82
C VAL A 261 -7.87 -13.68 14.50
N THR A 262 -7.42 -13.98 13.29
CA THR A 262 -7.25 -15.38 12.85
C THR A 262 -6.06 -16.07 13.50
N CYS A 263 -4.98 -15.33 13.82
CA CYS A 263 -3.84 -15.89 14.55
C CYS A 263 -4.18 -16.12 16.04
N LEU A 264 -4.89 -15.20 16.69
CA LEU A 264 -5.33 -15.36 18.07
C LEU A 264 -6.35 -16.50 18.24
N LEU A 265 -7.15 -16.78 17.21
CA LEU A 265 -8.13 -17.89 17.19
C LEU A 265 -7.55 -19.21 16.63
N ASP A 266 -6.22 -19.30 16.39
CA ASP A 266 -5.53 -20.44 15.82
C ASP A 266 -6.09 -20.94 14.47
N CYS A 267 -6.57 -20.01 13.64
CA CYS A 267 -7.06 -20.31 12.29
C CYS A 267 -6.48 -19.36 11.21
N PRO A 268 -5.14 -19.19 11.10
CA PRO A 268 -4.53 -18.22 10.18
C PRO A 268 -4.80 -18.53 8.69
N TRP A 269 -5.20 -19.74 8.35
CA TRP A 269 -5.64 -20.10 7.00
C TRP A 269 -6.87 -19.29 6.54
N VAL A 270 -7.71 -18.83 7.48
CA VAL A 270 -8.88 -17.97 7.17
C VAL A 270 -8.40 -16.63 6.60
N TYR A 271 -7.31 -16.04 7.12
CA TYR A 271 -6.72 -14.85 6.54
C TYR A 271 -6.34 -15.05 5.07
N LEU A 272 -5.71 -16.18 4.74
CA LEU A 272 -5.34 -16.49 3.34
C LEU A 272 -6.58 -16.58 2.43
N LEU A 273 -7.69 -17.15 2.93
CA LEU A 273 -8.95 -17.18 2.18
C LEU A 273 -9.60 -15.81 2.04
N VAL A 274 -9.55 -14.98 3.09
CA VAL A 274 -10.03 -13.58 3.01
C VAL A 274 -9.24 -12.81 1.95
N GLU A 275 -7.93 -12.98 1.90
CA GLU A 275 -7.05 -12.36 0.91
C GLU A 275 -7.41 -12.80 -0.52
N VAL A 276 -7.59 -14.12 -0.73
CA VAL A 276 -7.85 -14.68 -2.06
C VAL A 276 -9.28 -14.45 -2.52
N ILE A 277 -10.26 -14.42 -1.62
CA ILE A 277 -11.68 -14.35 -2.01
C ILE A 277 -12.23 -12.94 -1.79
N ILE A 278 -12.27 -12.49 -0.53
CA ILE A 278 -12.99 -11.26 -0.15
C ILE A 278 -12.29 -10.02 -0.73
N LEU A 279 -10.98 -9.92 -0.50
CA LEU A 279 -10.22 -8.77 -0.99
C LEU A 279 -10.11 -8.75 -2.52
N ASN A 280 -10.09 -9.90 -3.20
CA ASN A 280 -10.16 -9.94 -4.67
C ASN A 280 -11.52 -9.52 -5.23
N ILE A 281 -12.63 -9.83 -4.55
CA ILE A 281 -13.95 -9.32 -4.96
C ILE A 281 -13.97 -7.79 -4.85
N MET A 282 -13.47 -7.24 -3.73
CA MET A 282 -13.37 -5.78 -3.54
C MET A 282 -12.45 -5.14 -4.57
N TYR A 283 -11.30 -5.74 -4.83
CA TYR A 283 -10.35 -5.31 -5.84
C TYR A 283 -10.96 -5.28 -7.23
N ALA A 284 -11.64 -6.36 -7.65
CA ALA A 284 -12.27 -6.44 -8.95
C ALA A 284 -13.40 -5.41 -9.12
N TYR A 285 -14.18 -5.16 -8.05
CA TYR A 285 -15.20 -4.13 -8.03
C TYR A 285 -14.59 -2.72 -8.18
N MET A 286 -13.63 -2.39 -7.34
CA MET A 286 -12.93 -1.10 -7.35
C MET A 286 -12.29 -0.83 -8.73
N HIS A 287 -11.53 -1.81 -9.23
CA HIS A 287 -10.84 -1.69 -10.51
C HIS A 287 -11.80 -1.47 -11.68
N ARG A 288 -12.84 -2.32 -11.80
CA ARG A 288 -13.82 -2.19 -12.87
C ARG A 288 -14.58 -0.87 -12.82
N THR A 289 -14.94 -0.41 -11.63
CA THR A 289 -15.68 0.84 -11.46
C THR A 289 -14.80 2.05 -11.79
N HIS A 290 -13.53 2.05 -11.35
CA HIS A 290 -12.60 3.11 -11.69
C HIS A 290 -12.31 3.20 -13.20
N GLU A 291 -12.08 2.07 -13.85
CA GLU A 291 -11.84 2.02 -15.29
C GLU A 291 -13.09 2.47 -16.10
N ARG A 292 -14.30 2.16 -15.63
CA ARG A 292 -15.55 2.68 -16.22
C ARG A 292 -15.67 4.20 -16.04
N LEU A 293 -15.42 4.69 -14.84
CA LEU A 293 -15.41 6.13 -14.57
C LEU A 293 -14.50 6.88 -15.56
N CYS A 294 -13.30 6.38 -15.80
CA CYS A 294 -12.35 7.00 -16.73
C CYS A 294 -12.87 6.95 -18.18
N ASP A 295 -13.51 5.88 -18.59
CA ASP A 295 -14.11 5.73 -19.92
C ASP A 295 -15.31 6.69 -20.12
N ASP A 296 -16.17 6.80 -19.11
CA ASP A 296 -17.33 7.72 -19.12
C ASP A 296 -16.89 9.17 -19.19
N LEU A 297 -15.89 9.57 -18.39
CA LEU A 297 -15.34 10.93 -18.42
C LEU A 297 -14.60 11.23 -19.74
N TYR A 298 -13.88 10.24 -20.28
CA TYR A 298 -13.26 10.38 -21.59
C TYR A 298 -14.30 10.69 -22.69
N ASN A 299 -15.40 9.96 -22.68
CA ASN A 299 -16.46 10.14 -23.69
C ASN A 299 -17.26 11.43 -23.50
N SER A 300 -17.50 11.89 -22.26
CA SER A 300 -18.30 13.09 -21.98
C SER A 300 -17.51 14.39 -22.07
N PHE A 301 -16.24 14.42 -21.70
CA PHE A 301 -15.45 15.67 -21.65
C PHE A 301 -14.41 15.82 -22.75
N LEU A 302 -13.97 14.71 -23.35
CA LEU A 302 -12.81 14.72 -24.24
C LEU A 302 -13.15 14.31 -25.68
N LYS A 303 -14.24 13.59 -25.92
CA LYS A 303 -14.72 13.26 -27.27
C LYS A 303 -15.77 14.25 -27.82
N ALA A 304 -16.36 15.03 -26.92
CA ALA A 304 -17.25 16.12 -27.32
C ALA A 304 -16.38 17.31 -27.78
#